data_f229b8b3a485c15d2ffd03b214535988
#
_entry.id   f229b8b3a485c15d2ffd03b214535988
#
_cell.length_a   1.000
_cell.length_b   1.000
_cell.length_c   1.000
_cell.angle_alpha   90.00
_cell.angle_beta   90.00
_cell.angle_gamma   90.00
#
_symmetry.space_group_name_H-M   'P 1'
#
loop_
_entity.id
_entity.type
_entity.pdbx_description
1 polymer ?
#
loop_
_entity_poly.entity_id
_entity_poly.type
_entity_poly.pdbx_seq_one_letter_code
_entity_poly.pdbx_strand_id
1 'polypeptide(L)'
;MPTAASATSPPPAIQANQHIYNDYFREEFTQTLDENILQLLDRVWFRSELVGFENYPQRNNPDRPLIFASNHSGMAFPWDAIVALSHLWRHLKKNGAMHDLPRPLSAPLLSQTALMNPYLVREFWKKCGCVDATTLNFETMMYYQDHNLMLYPEGVPGIGKGFNRKYQFQRLATSMVRLSLQHGTDIVPFYTINAEYLNPYAYSWDWINKYTKKIGIPFLPITVLLLLVLIQPWAFYLALPAKLVFVMGTRIRPSDLTTKKPEEHTREDYAALSEQIRQKMQAEMDAAVAAHGQQPYRWGELWQRMKENRRYFPFFLPFAWPAMFTEFERLYVKEGRRNFRMQLDRPGAWLRMLWRNPITLAYFIPLIGWIPLAIKGYRGNKLGQKP
;
A
#
# COMPACT_ATOMS: atom_id res chain seq x y z
N MET A 1 -28.68 -28.97 -5.39
CA MET A 1 -28.68 -27.53 -5.72
C MET A 1 -28.70 -26.77 -4.42
N PRO A 2 -27.67 -26.02 -4.03
CA PRO A 2 -27.78 -25.17 -2.85
C PRO A 2 -28.67 -23.98 -3.22
N THR A 3 -29.70 -23.77 -2.43
CA THR A 3 -30.60 -22.62 -2.48
C THR A 3 -29.76 -21.35 -2.41
N ALA A 4 -29.90 -20.49 -3.42
CA ALA A 4 -29.38 -19.14 -3.41
C ALA A 4 -29.87 -18.43 -2.13
N ALA A 5 -28.97 -18.15 -1.21
CA ALA A 5 -29.26 -17.27 -0.09
C ALA A 5 -29.62 -15.92 -0.69
N SER A 6 -30.86 -15.47 -0.48
CA SER A 6 -31.33 -14.16 -0.90
C SER A 6 -30.33 -13.11 -0.41
N ALA A 7 -29.86 -12.24 -1.31
CA ALA A 7 -29.02 -11.11 -0.97
C ALA A 7 -29.75 -10.27 0.09
N THR A 8 -29.43 -10.51 1.36
CA THR A 8 -29.97 -9.72 2.46
C THR A 8 -29.48 -8.30 2.30
N SER A 9 -30.42 -7.34 2.24
CA SER A 9 -30.10 -5.91 2.21
C SER A 9 -29.10 -5.57 3.33
N PRO A 10 -28.07 -4.76 3.05
CA PRO A 10 -27.09 -4.41 4.07
C PRO A 10 -27.79 -3.74 5.27
N PRO A 11 -27.28 -3.95 6.50
CA PRO A 11 -27.79 -3.28 7.70
C PRO A 11 -27.82 -1.75 7.55
N PRO A 12 -28.73 -1.01 8.23
CA PRO A 12 -28.84 0.45 8.08
C PRO A 12 -27.52 1.21 8.29
N ALA A 13 -26.69 0.80 9.26
CA ALA A 13 -25.39 1.41 9.50
C ALA A 13 -24.43 1.22 8.29
N ILE A 14 -24.47 0.06 7.66
CA ILE A 14 -23.69 -0.25 6.46
C ILE A 14 -24.21 0.57 5.26
N GLN A 15 -25.52 0.67 5.10
CA GLN A 15 -26.13 1.49 4.04
C GLN A 15 -25.71 2.96 4.17
N ALA A 16 -25.80 3.52 5.38
CA ALA A 16 -25.38 4.89 5.66
C ALA A 16 -23.90 5.13 5.40
N ASN A 17 -23.05 4.10 5.53
CA ASN A 17 -21.60 4.18 5.36
C ASN A 17 -21.11 3.88 3.92
N GLN A 18 -22.00 3.49 3.00
CA GLN A 18 -21.62 3.15 1.61
C GLN A 18 -20.97 4.31 0.84
N HIS A 19 -21.15 5.54 1.30
CA HIS A 19 -20.48 6.71 0.73
C HIS A 19 -18.95 6.56 0.68
N ILE A 20 -18.33 5.74 1.56
CA ILE A 20 -16.89 5.48 1.55
C ILE A 20 -16.38 4.84 0.26
N TYR A 21 -17.24 4.21 -0.54
CA TYR A 21 -16.84 3.57 -1.78
C TYR A 21 -16.27 4.58 -2.77
N ASN A 22 -16.88 5.77 -2.87
CA ASN A 22 -16.60 6.74 -3.93
C ASN A 22 -16.24 8.15 -3.44
N ASP A 23 -16.39 8.46 -2.14
CA ASP A 23 -16.22 9.83 -1.62
C ASP A 23 -14.90 10.48 -2.03
N TYR A 24 -13.81 9.72 -2.00
CA TYR A 24 -12.47 10.23 -2.24
C TYR A 24 -11.76 9.56 -3.41
N PHE A 25 -12.16 8.35 -3.80
CA PHE A 25 -11.54 7.63 -4.91
C PHE A 25 -11.67 8.42 -6.21
N ARG A 26 -10.55 8.61 -6.88
CA ARG A 26 -10.48 9.30 -8.18
C ARG A 26 -9.69 8.44 -9.14
N GLU A 27 -10.40 7.70 -9.97
CA GLU A 27 -9.79 6.80 -10.97
C GLU A 27 -8.85 7.55 -11.90
N GLU A 28 -9.26 8.73 -12.39
CA GLU A 28 -8.42 9.59 -13.22
C GLU A 28 -7.12 10.03 -12.54
N PHE A 29 -7.18 10.28 -11.21
CA PHE A 29 -5.96 10.59 -10.44
C PHE A 29 -5.02 9.42 -10.42
N THR A 30 -5.54 8.23 -10.10
CA THR A 30 -4.77 6.98 -10.02
C THR A 30 -4.12 6.65 -11.35
N GLN A 31 -4.89 6.74 -12.44
CA GLN A 31 -4.38 6.53 -13.79
C GLN A 31 -3.29 7.55 -14.15
N THR A 32 -3.56 8.84 -13.94
CA THR A 32 -2.62 9.91 -14.28
C THR A 32 -1.32 9.79 -13.47
N LEU A 33 -1.43 9.42 -12.18
CA LEU A 33 -0.28 9.17 -11.31
C LEU A 33 0.55 7.98 -11.80
N ASP A 34 -0.11 6.87 -12.11
CA ASP A 34 0.57 5.67 -12.64
C ASP A 34 1.33 6.00 -13.92
N GLU A 35 0.67 6.60 -14.89
CA GLU A 35 1.23 6.89 -16.21
C GLU A 35 2.37 7.91 -16.19
N ASN A 36 2.39 8.85 -15.25
CA ASN A 36 3.39 9.91 -15.19
C ASN A 36 4.54 9.62 -14.24
N ILE A 37 4.29 8.83 -13.17
CA ILE A 37 5.27 8.62 -12.10
C ILE A 37 5.50 7.13 -11.84
N LEU A 38 4.47 6.40 -11.39
CA LEU A 38 4.68 5.09 -10.79
C LEU A 38 5.20 4.07 -11.80
N GLN A 39 4.73 4.14 -13.04
CA GLN A 39 5.22 3.25 -14.11
C GLN A 39 6.72 3.43 -14.39
N LEU A 40 7.26 4.65 -14.31
CA LEU A 40 8.69 4.88 -14.48
C LEU A 40 9.48 4.38 -13.29
N LEU A 41 9.02 4.67 -12.06
CA LEU A 41 9.67 4.21 -10.84
C LEU A 41 9.68 2.68 -10.76
N ASP A 42 8.56 2.04 -11.11
CA ASP A 42 8.46 0.60 -11.13
C ASP A 42 9.40 -0.01 -12.18
N ARG A 43 9.34 0.46 -13.41
CA ARG A 43 10.16 -0.07 -14.53
C ARG A 43 11.66 -0.03 -14.26
N VAL A 44 12.14 1.00 -13.57
CA VAL A 44 13.58 1.24 -13.41
C VAL A 44 14.07 0.97 -12.00
N TRP A 45 13.38 1.52 -10.99
CA TRP A 45 13.86 1.48 -9.61
C TRP A 45 13.41 0.21 -8.87
N PHE A 46 12.12 -0.09 -8.89
CA PHE A 46 11.57 -1.25 -8.17
C PHE A 46 11.54 -2.53 -9.01
N ARG A 47 11.45 -2.42 -10.34
CA ARG A 47 11.47 -3.54 -11.30
C ARG A 47 10.55 -4.68 -10.87
N SER A 48 9.33 -4.31 -10.45
CA SER A 48 8.42 -5.26 -9.84
C SER A 48 7.96 -6.36 -10.79
N GLU A 49 7.61 -7.50 -10.21
CA GLU A 49 7.15 -8.69 -10.93
C GLU A 49 5.92 -9.26 -10.23
N LEU A 50 4.91 -9.65 -11.02
CA LEU A 50 3.74 -10.39 -10.57
C LEU A 50 3.92 -11.86 -10.95
N VAL A 51 3.91 -12.76 -9.98
CA VAL A 51 4.06 -14.21 -10.18
C VAL A 51 2.77 -14.89 -9.75
N GLY A 52 2.19 -15.70 -10.64
CA GLY A 52 0.95 -16.41 -10.39
C GLY A 52 -0.33 -15.57 -10.54
N PHE A 53 -0.23 -14.37 -11.12
CA PHE A 53 -1.40 -13.49 -11.37
C PHE A 53 -2.01 -13.70 -12.76
N GLU A 54 -1.47 -14.60 -13.57
CA GLU A 54 -1.98 -14.92 -14.90
C GLU A 54 -3.40 -15.50 -14.83
N ASN A 55 -3.66 -16.30 -13.79
CA ASN A 55 -4.96 -16.85 -13.45
C ASN A 55 -5.57 -16.07 -12.29
N TYR A 56 -5.94 -14.82 -12.55
CA TYR A 56 -6.49 -13.94 -11.51
C TYR A 56 -7.74 -14.58 -10.86
N PRO A 57 -7.82 -14.63 -9.52
CA PRO A 57 -8.84 -15.41 -8.82
C PRO A 57 -10.23 -14.81 -9.00
N GLN A 58 -11.17 -15.65 -9.42
CA GLN A 58 -12.58 -15.29 -9.53
C GLN A 58 -13.26 -15.37 -8.15
N ARG A 59 -14.27 -14.53 -7.92
CA ARG A 59 -15.07 -14.54 -6.70
C ARG A 59 -15.81 -15.86 -6.55
N ASN A 60 -15.69 -16.48 -5.38
CA ASN A 60 -16.50 -17.65 -5.03
C ASN A 60 -17.93 -17.27 -4.61
N ASN A 61 -18.10 -16.05 -4.08
CA ASN A 61 -19.40 -15.43 -3.83
C ASN A 61 -19.50 -14.18 -4.74
N PRO A 62 -20.34 -14.20 -5.78
CA PRO A 62 -20.44 -13.08 -6.74
C PRO A 62 -20.91 -11.78 -6.08
N ASP A 63 -21.68 -11.87 -4.98
CA ASP A 63 -22.22 -10.71 -4.25
C ASP A 63 -21.24 -10.12 -3.22
N ARG A 64 -20.05 -10.68 -3.08
CA ARG A 64 -19.06 -10.29 -2.05
C ARG A 64 -17.66 -10.19 -2.64
N PRO A 65 -16.83 -9.24 -2.16
CA PRO A 65 -15.45 -9.14 -2.59
C PRO A 65 -14.61 -10.29 -2.08
N LEU A 66 -13.60 -10.72 -2.83
CA LEU A 66 -12.49 -11.50 -2.28
C LEU A 66 -11.66 -10.63 -1.33
N ILE A 67 -11.06 -11.27 -0.33
CA ILE A 67 -10.14 -10.63 0.60
C ILE A 67 -8.71 -10.95 0.20
N PHE A 68 -8.02 -10.01 -0.45
CA PHE A 68 -6.60 -10.12 -0.72
C PHE A 68 -5.81 -9.77 0.55
N ALA A 69 -4.90 -10.64 0.96
CA ALA A 69 -4.13 -10.50 2.19
C ALA A 69 -2.63 -10.60 1.92
N SER A 70 -1.85 -9.58 2.31
CA SER A 70 -0.40 -9.56 2.12
C SER A 70 0.36 -9.35 3.43
N ASN A 71 1.64 -9.74 3.46
CA ASN A 71 2.56 -9.40 4.54
C ASN A 71 2.95 -7.93 4.49
N HIS A 72 3.21 -7.34 5.66
CA HIS A 72 3.89 -6.05 5.74
C HIS A 72 5.40 -6.18 5.51
N SER A 73 5.97 -5.18 4.84
CA SER A 73 7.41 -5.09 4.55
C SER A 73 8.27 -4.67 5.74
N GLY A 74 7.66 -4.26 6.85
CA GLY A 74 8.40 -3.70 7.98
C GLY A 74 8.58 -2.18 7.89
N MET A 75 9.65 -1.65 8.49
CA MET A 75 9.84 -0.23 8.79
C MET A 75 10.26 0.63 7.59
N ALA A 76 9.57 0.52 6.47
CA ALA A 76 9.77 1.36 5.30
C ALA A 76 8.52 2.19 5.00
N PHE A 77 8.67 3.27 4.23
CA PHE A 77 7.52 3.91 3.60
C PHE A 77 6.86 2.88 2.68
N PRO A 78 5.52 2.76 2.64
CA PRO A 78 4.83 1.63 2.00
C PRO A 78 4.85 1.70 0.46
N TRP A 79 6.04 1.80 -0.13
CA TRP A 79 6.25 1.72 -1.57
C TRP A 79 5.84 0.37 -2.14
N ASP A 80 5.98 -0.69 -1.36
CA ASP A 80 5.52 -2.04 -1.71
C ASP A 80 4.03 -2.06 -2.05
N ALA A 81 3.18 -1.46 -1.21
CA ALA A 81 1.74 -1.35 -1.46
C ALA A 81 1.44 -0.47 -2.68
N ILE A 82 2.14 0.67 -2.82
CA ILE A 82 1.96 1.57 -3.96
C ILE A 82 2.32 0.86 -5.27
N VAL A 83 3.46 0.18 -5.29
CA VAL A 83 3.96 -0.53 -6.48
C VAL A 83 3.08 -1.74 -6.81
N ALA A 84 2.66 -2.53 -5.79
CA ALA A 84 1.76 -3.66 -5.99
C ALA A 84 0.45 -3.23 -6.67
N LEU A 85 -0.21 -2.20 -6.10
CA LEU A 85 -1.46 -1.69 -6.64
C LEU A 85 -1.30 -1.06 -8.02
N SER A 86 -0.21 -0.32 -8.26
CA SER A 86 0.12 0.25 -9.56
C SER A 86 0.35 -0.86 -10.61
N HIS A 87 1.06 -1.93 -10.27
CA HIS A 87 1.28 -3.05 -11.19
C HIS A 87 -0.01 -3.83 -11.44
N LEU A 88 -0.80 -4.11 -10.39
CA LEU A 88 -2.12 -4.74 -10.53
C LEU A 88 -3.07 -3.89 -11.37
N TRP A 89 -3.08 -2.57 -11.17
CA TRP A 89 -3.84 -1.63 -12.01
C TRP A 89 -3.53 -1.83 -13.49
N ARG A 90 -2.26 -1.82 -13.87
CA ARG A 90 -1.84 -2.02 -15.27
C ARG A 90 -2.21 -3.40 -15.78
N HIS A 91 -2.01 -4.44 -14.95
CA HIS A 91 -2.32 -5.82 -15.30
C HIS A 91 -3.82 -6.01 -15.56
N LEU A 92 -4.68 -5.58 -14.65
CA LEU A 92 -6.14 -5.70 -14.77
C LEU A 92 -6.72 -4.82 -15.87
N LYS A 93 -6.19 -3.61 -16.04
CA LYS A 93 -6.61 -2.72 -17.14
C LYS A 93 -6.32 -3.34 -18.50
N LYS A 94 -5.14 -3.95 -18.68
CA LYS A 94 -4.78 -4.66 -19.93
C LYS A 94 -5.73 -5.81 -20.22
N ASN A 95 -6.24 -6.48 -19.18
CA ASN A 95 -7.12 -7.65 -19.31
C ASN A 95 -8.61 -7.28 -19.25
N GLY A 96 -8.99 -6.00 -19.17
CA GLY A 96 -10.39 -5.55 -19.09
C GLY A 96 -11.10 -5.93 -17.78
N ALA A 97 -10.36 -6.21 -16.72
CA ALA A 97 -10.84 -6.73 -15.44
C ALA A 97 -10.72 -5.70 -14.28
N MET A 98 -10.95 -4.42 -14.56
CA MET A 98 -10.78 -3.35 -13.55
C MET A 98 -11.73 -3.48 -12.35
N HIS A 99 -12.88 -4.14 -12.53
CA HIS A 99 -13.81 -4.46 -11.44
C HIS A 99 -13.23 -5.44 -10.40
N ASP A 100 -12.17 -6.14 -10.75
CA ASP A 100 -11.47 -7.03 -9.83
C ASP A 100 -10.31 -6.37 -9.07
N LEU A 101 -10.04 -5.09 -9.32
CA LEU A 101 -8.98 -4.36 -8.63
C LEU A 101 -9.25 -4.34 -7.11
N PRO A 102 -8.30 -4.82 -6.27
CA PRO A 102 -8.50 -4.79 -4.84
C PRO A 102 -8.30 -3.36 -4.30
N ARG A 103 -9.26 -2.88 -3.53
CA ARG A 103 -9.16 -1.60 -2.80
C ARG A 103 -8.60 -1.83 -1.40
N PRO A 104 -7.55 -1.10 -1.00
CA PRO A 104 -6.89 -1.35 0.26
C PRO A 104 -7.63 -0.74 1.45
N LEU A 105 -7.72 -1.52 2.53
CA LEU A 105 -7.95 -1.00 3.87
C LEU A 105 -6.61 -0.58 4.47
N SER A 106 -6.45 0.70 4.76
CA SER A 106 -5.22 1.29 5.27
C SER A 106 -5.40 1.87 6.67
N ALA A 107 -4.33 1.84 7.47
CA ALA A 107 -4.37 2.48 8.77
C ALA A 107 -4.81 3.96 8.64
N PRO A 108 -5.73 4.47 9.50
CA PRO A 108 -6.19 5.85 9.42
C PRO A 108 -5.06 6.88 9.44
N LEU A 109 -3.96 6.57 10.13
CA LEU A 109 -2.77 7.43 10.17
C LEU A 109 -2.23 7.75 8.76
N LEU A 110 -2.29 6.81 7.81
CA LEU A 110 -1.82 7.04 6.43
C LEU A 110 -2.60 8.14 5.73
N SER A 111 -3.91 8.15 5.88
CA SER A 111 -4.79 9.11 5.20
C SER A 111 -4.98 10.41 5.96
N GLN A 112 -4.82 10.39 7.29
CA GLN A 112 -5.09 11.53 8.17
C GLN A 112 -3.85 12.39 8.45
N THR A 113 -2.64 11.87 8.17
CA THR A 113 -1.39 12.58 8.40
C THR A 113 -0.78 13.01 7.06
N ALA A 114 -0.58 14.31 6.87
CA ALA A 114 -0.03 14.81 5.60
C ALA A 114 1.37 14.27 5.29
N LEU A 115 2.21 14.05 6.32
CA LEU A 115 3.54 13.43 6.17
C LEU A 115 3.46 12.01 5.56
N MET A 116 2.37 11.28 5.77
CA MET A 116 2.21 9.95 5.20
C MET A 116 1.85 9.96 3.70
N ASN A 117 1.48 11.12 3.15
CA ASN A 117 1.28 11.24 1.70
C ASN A 117 2.63 11.46 1.00
N PRO A 118 2.97 10.71 -0.05
CA PRO A 118 4.25 10.86 -0.74
C PRO A 118 4.50 12.31 -1.17
N TYR A 119 5.57 12.91 -0.66
CA TYR A 119 5.95 14.30 -0.95
C TYR A 119 4.81 15.31 -0.78
N LEU A 120 3.92 15.06 0.19
CA LEU A 120 2.78 15.92 0.55
C LEU A 120 1.74 16.08 -0.57
N VAL A 121 1.63 15.15 -1.51
CA VAL A 121 0.53 15.11 -2.48
C VAL A 121 -0.78 14.91 -1.73
N ARG A 122 -1.70 15.88 -1.85
CA ARG A 122 -2.93 15.93 -1.04
C ARG A 122 -3.82 14.72 -1.24
N GLU A 123 -4.24 14.13 -0.12
CA GLU A 123 -5.18 13.01 -0.10
C GLU A 123 -4.77 11.83 -0.98
N PHE A 124 -3.46 11.62 -1.10
CA PHE A 124 -2.87 10.61 -2.00
C PHE A 124 -3.56 9.25 -1.83
N TRP A 125 -3.57 8.72 -0.61
CA TRP A 125 -4.12 7.40 -0.33
C TRP A 125 -5.61 7.30 -0.65
N LYS A 126 -6.39 8.31 -0.26
CA LYS A 126 -7.83 8.36 -0.50
C LYS A 126 -8.14 8.44 -1.99
N LYS A 127 -7.45 9.32 -2.73
CA LYS A 127 -7.62 9.43 -4.19
C LYS A 127 -7.22 8.15 -4.92
N CYS A 128 -6.25 7.39 -4.38
CA CYS A 128 -5.87 6.07 -4.89
C CYS A 128 -6.82 4.94 -4.45
N GLY A 129 -7.90 5.23 -3.75
CA GLY A 129 -8.93 4.27 -3.40
C GLY A 129 -8.76 3.59 -2.05
N CYS A 130 -7.80 4.03 -1.21
CA CYS A 130 -7.66 3.50 0.15
C CYS A 130 -8.84 3.92 1.03
N VAL A 131 -9.32 2.99 1.84
CA VAL A 131 -10.36 3.18 2.86
C VAL A 131 -9.73 3.01 4.24
N ASP A 132 -10.14 3.85 5.21
CA ASP A 132 -9.62 3.76 6.58
C ASP A 132 -10.03 2.44 7.23
N ALA A 133 -9.07 1.71 7.80
CA ALA A 133 -9.26 0.41 8.43
C ALA A 133 -9.96 0.56 9.80
N THR A 134 -11.26 0.78 9.79
CA THR A 134 -12.16 0.68 10.94
C THR A 134 -13.03 -0.56 10.80
N THR A 135 -13.60 -1.05 11.90
CA THR A 135 -14.52 -2.21 11.86
C THR A 135 -15.70 -1.93 10.92
N LEU A 136 -16.33 -0.75 11.06
CA LEU A 136 -17.47 -0.37 10.23
C LEU A 136 -17.09 -0.31 8.75
N ASN A 137 -15.95 0.29 8.41
CA ASN A 137 -15.51 0.39 7.02
C ASN A 137 -15.18 -0.98 6.43
N PHE A 138 -14.53 -1.86 7.19
CA PHE A 138 -14.27 -3.22 6.72
C PHE A 138 -15.58 -3.98 6.46
N GLU A 139 -16.53 -3.93 7.40
CA GLU A 139 -17.85 -4.53 7.20
C GLU A 139 -18.58 -3.92 6.00
N THR A 140 -18.51 -2.60 5.82
CA THR A 140 -19.10 -1.93 4.65
C THR A 140 -18.48 -2.42 3.35
N MET A 141 -17.16 -2.52 3.31
CA MET A 141 -16.44 -2.99 2.11
C MET A 141 -16.78 -4.42 1.73
N MET A 142 -17.23 -5.26 2.66
CA MET A 142 -17.71 -6.62 2.35
C MET A 142 -19.01 -6.66 1.54
N TYR A 143 -19.69 -5.54 1.36
CA TYR A 143 -20.87 -5.39 0.49
C TYR A 143 -20.54 -4.71 -0.84
N TYR A 144 -19.27 -4.34 -1.07
CA TYR A 144 -18.85 -3.61 -2.27
C TYR A 144 -18.61 -4.59 -3.43
N GLN A 145 -19.48 -4.54 -4.44
CA GLN A 145 -19.45 -5.48 -5.56
C GLN A 145 -18.49 -5.06 -6.68
N ASP A 146 -18.18 -3.76 -6.78
CA ASP A 146 -17.41 -3.23 -7.92
C ASP A 146 -15.90 -3.51 -7.80
N HIS A 147 -15.39 -3.84 -6.61
CA HIS A 147 -13.98 -4.09 -6.37
C HIS A 147 -13.76 -5.20 -5.33
N ASN A 148 -12.62 -5.85 -5.38
CA ASN A 148 -12.16 -6.71 -4.31
C ASN A 148 -11.59 -5.89 -3.15
N LEU A 149 -11.27 -6.53 -2.03
CA LEU A 149 -10.72 -5.91 -0.84
C LEU A 149 -9.27 -6.35 -0.66
N MET A 150 -8.39 -5.44 -0.26
CA MET A 150 -7.00 -5.74 0.10
C MET A 150 -6.69 -5.25 1.50
N LEU A 151 -5.99 -6.07 2.26
CA LEU A 151 -5.51 -5.70 3.60
C LEU A 151 -4.16 -6.33 3.92
N TYR A 152 -3.51 -5.74 4.90
CA TYR A 152 -2.30 -6.26 5.54
C TYR A 152 -2.69 -6.74 6.94
N PRO A 153 -3.01 -8.02 7.13
CA PRO A 153 -3.68 -8.51 8.34
C PRO A 153 -2.82 -8.44 9.60
N GLU A 154 -1.52 -8.24 9.48
CA GLU A 154 -0.61 -8.01 10.61
C GLU A 154 -0.84 -6.64 11.28
N GLY A 155 -1.36 -5.66 10.53
CA GLY A 155 -1.55 -4.29 11.02
C GLY A 155 -0.25 -3.62 11.50
N VAL A 156 -0.35 -2.78 12.53
CA VAL A 156 0.79 -2.03 13.08
C VAL A 156 1.96 -2.93 13.53
N PRO A 157 1.75 -4.10 14.17
CA PRO A 157 2.85 -5.03 14.48
C PRO A 157 3.67 -5.48 13.26
N GLY A 158 3.01 -5.67 12.13
CA GLY A 158 3.69 -6.03 10.87
C GLY A 158 4.57 -4.90 10.34
N ILE A 159 4.08 -3.66 10.39
CA ILE A 159 4.87 -2.49 10.01
C ILE A 159 6.04 -2.29 10.99
N GLY A 160 5.79 -2.50 12.29
CA GLY A 160 6.77 -2.29 13.35
C GLY A 160 7.80 -3.41 13.53
N LYS A 161 7.75 -4.49 12.72
CA LYS A 161 8.75 -5.57 12.81
C LYS A 161 10.11 -5.10 12.29
N GLY A 162 11.18 -5.39 13.03
CA GLY A 162 12.53 -5.05 12.60
C GLY A 162 13.04 -5.93 11.46
N PHE A 163 14.13 -5.51 10.82
CA PHE A 163 14.78 -6.23 9.72
C PHE A 163 15.23 -7.65 10.10
N ASN A 164 15.52 -7.89 11.37
CA ASN A 164 15.80 -9.23 11.92
C ASN A 164 14.59 -10.18 11.86
N ARG A 165 13.37 -9.66 11.70
CA ARG A 165 12.14 -10.41 11.52
C ARG A 165 11.59 -10.29 10.09
N LYS A 166 12.46 -9.96 9.13
CA LYS A 166 12.05 -9.92 7.72
C LYS A 166 11.42 -11.25 7.30
N TYR A 167 10.39 -11.19 6.46
CA TYR A 167 9.64 -12.34 5.97
C TYR A 167 8.88 -13.15 7.03
N GLN A 168 8.83 -12.68 8.29
CA GLN A 168 8.07 -13.36 9.34
C GLN A 168 6.71 -12.67 9.55
N PHE A 169 5.64 -13.43 9.40
CA PHE A 169 4.32 -12.95 9.76
C PHE A 169 4.19 -12.73 11.27
N GLN A 170 3.68 -11.58 11.63
CA GLN A 170 3.22 -11.31 12.98
C GLN A 170 1.80 -11.87 13.16
N ARG A 171 1.21 -11.74 14.34
CA ARG A 171 -0.17 -12.15 14.59
C ARG A 171 -1.12 -11.48 13.60
N LEU A 172 -2.01 -12.25 12.98
CA LEU A 172 -3.01 -11.74 12.05
C LEU A 172 -4.26 -11.24 12.79
N ALA A 173 -4.93 -10.25 12.24
CA ALA A 173 -6.19 -9.73 12.73
C ALA A 173 -7.32 -10.76 12.54
N THR A 174 -8.00 -11.10 13.60
CA THR A 174 -9.12 -12.06 13.58
C THR A 174 -10.33 -11.57 12.78
N SER A 175 -10.47 -10.26 12.59
CA SER A 175 -11.53 -9.65 11.78
C SER A 175 -11.53 -10.13 10.32
N MET A 176 -10.35 -10.41 9.75
CA MET A 176 -10.24 -10.98 8.41
C MET A 176 -10.95 -12.34 8.32
N VAL A 177 -10.66 -13.23 9.26
CA VAL A 177 -11.26 -14.57 9.29
C VAL A 177 -12.75 -14.50 9.60
N ARG A 178 -13.14 -13.67 10.57
CA ARG A 178 -14.54 -13.46 10.95
C ARG A 178 -15.37 -13.00 9.77
N LEU A 179 -14.94 -11.95 9.07
CA LEU A 179 -15.70 -11.41 7.94
C LEU A 179 -15.69 -12.34 6.73
N SER A 180 -14.59 -13.05 6.48
CA SER A 180 -14.55 -14.09 5.45
C SER A 180 -15.63 -15.17 5.70
N LEU A 181 -15.72 -15.70 6.92
CA LEU A 181 -16.74 -16.68 7.30
C LEU A 181 -18.17 -16.13 7.24
N GLN A 182 -18.39 -14.93 7.80
CA GLN A 182 -19.72 -14.30 7.84
C GLN A 182 -20.28 -14.00 6.44
N HIS A 183 -19.41 -13.66 5.50
CA HIS A 183 -19.81 -13.31 4.13
C HIS A 183 -19.60 -14.45 3.13
N GLY A 184 -19.12 -15.61 3.56
CA GLY A 184 -18.88 -16.76 2.70
C GLY A 184 -17.92 -16.45 1.55
N THR A 185 -16.89 -15.65 1.81
CA THR A 185 -15.89 -15.25 0.79
C THR A 185 -14.50 -15.75 1.16
N ASP A 186 -13.70 -16.04 0.15
CA ASP A 186 -12.37 -16.60 0.32
C ASP A 186 -11.31 -15.52 0.56
N ILE A 187 -10.20 -15.95 1.20
CA ILE A 187 -8.99 -15.15 1.36
C ILE A 187 -7.99 -15.55 0.27
N VAL A 188 -7.43 -14.58 -0.42
CA VAL A 188 -6.40 -14.75 -1.44
C VAL A 188 -5.10 -14.16 -0.91
N PRO A 189 -4.17 -14.96 -0.40
CA PRO A 189 -2.87 -14.48 -0.01
C PRO A 189 -2.07 -14.01 -1.22
N PHE A 190 -1.23 -13.00 -1.04
CA PHE A 190 -0.10 -12.74 -1.92
C PHE A 190 1.09 -12.24 -1.09
N TYR A 191 2.29 -12.60 -1.51
CA TYR A 191 3.50 -12.39 -0.73
C TYR A 191 4.36 -11.32 -1.38
N THR A 192 4.68 -10.30 -0.63
CA THR A 192 5.59 -9.23 -1.05
C THR A 192 7.01 -9.61 -0.64
N ILE A 193 7.85 -9.90 -1.61
CA ILE A 193 9.24 -10.32 -1.42
C ILE A 193 10.18 -9.14 -1.69
N ASN A 194 11.24 -9.04 -0.90
CA ASN A 194 12.30 -8.02 -0.94
C ASN A 194 11.87 -6.61 -0.49
N ALA A 195 10.67 -6.40 -0.01
CA ALA A 195 10.25 -5.06 0.40
C ALA A 195 10.93 -4.56 1.68
N GLU A 196 11.36 -5.45 2.56
CA GLU A 196 12.19 -5.09 3.73
C GLU A 196 13.55 -4.50 3.32
N TYR A 197 14.04 -4.81 2.12
CA TYR A 197 15.27 -4.24 1.57
C TYR A 197 15.10 -2.83 0.97
N LEU A 198 13.89 -2.27 1.00
CA LEU A 198 13.68 -0.84 0.71
C LEU A 198 14.30 0.05 1.80
N ASN A 199 14.30 -0.44 3.05
CA ASN A 199 14.94 0.19 4.20
C ASN A 199 15.57 -0.89 5.11
N PRO A 200 16.70 -1.51 4.68
CA PRO A 200 17.37 -2.55 5.45
C PRO A 200 17.94 -2.00 6.74
N TYR A 201 18.19 -2.90 7.70
CA TYR A 201 18.80 -2.58 9.00
C TYR A 201 18.00 -1.59 9.84
N ALA A 202 16.69 -1.51 9.63
CA ALA A 202 15.78 -0.83 10.54
C ALA A 202 15.35 -1.80 11.64
N TYR A 203 15.52 -1.40 12.90
CA TYR A 203 15.20 -2.22 14.07
C TYR A 203 14.16 -1.52 14.95
N SER A 204 13.44 -2.32 15.71
CA SER A 204 12.43 -1.86 16.67
C SER A 204 12.78 -2.34 18.06
N TRP A 205 12.76 -1.44 19.02
CA TRP A 205 12.99 -1.76 20.43
C TRP A 205 11.74 -1.47 21.25
N ASP A 206 11.21 -2.49 21.90
CA ASP A 206 9.93 -2.42 22.61
C ASP A 206 9.93 -1.37 23.73
N TRP A 207 11.07 -1.18 24.41
CA TRP A 207 11.18 -0.17 25.45
C TRP A 207 11.07 1.26 24.88
N ILE A 208 11.65 1.55 23.71
CA ILE A 208 11.49 2.83 23.01
C ILE A 208 10.04 3.00 22.58
N ASN A 209 9.47 1.97 21.97
CA ASN A 209 8.09 1.99 21.48
C ASN A 209 7.08 2.23 22.60
N LYS A 210 7.36 1.80 23.82
CA LYS A 210 6.53 2.09 25.01
C LYS A 210 6.45 3.61 25.28
N TYR A 211 7.52 4.34 25.07
CA TYR A 211 7.53 5.81 25.25
C TYR A 211 6.94 6.53 24.05
N THR A 212 7.26 6.12 22.83
CA THR A 212 6.76 6.80 21.63
C THR A 212 5.25 6.66 21.48
N LYS A 213 4.66 5.53 21.91
CA LYS A 213 3.20 5.34 21.94
C LYS A 213 2.47 6.39 22.80
N LYS A 214 3.10 6.89 23.86
CA LYS A 214 2.49 7.96 24.71
C LYS A 214 2.33 9.29 23.98
N ILE A 215 3.12 9.51 22.93
CA ILE A 215 3.05 10.71 22.08
C ILE A 215 2.38 10.43 20.73
N GLY A 216 1.66 9.29 20.62
CA GLY A 216 0.91 8.93 19.41
C GLY A 216 1.74 8.27 18.30
N ILE A 217 3.03 7.98 18.53
CA ILE A 217 3.89 7.30 17.55
C ILE A 217 3.90 5.81 17.89
N PRO A 218 3.35 4.93 17.05
CA PRO A 218 3.17 3.51 17.38
C PRO A 218 4.48 2.74 17.54
N PHE A 219 5.52 3.14 16.82
CA PHE A 219 6.89 2.61 16.91
C PHE A 219 7.88 3.62 16.33
N LEU A 220 9.14 3.54 16.75
CA LEU A 220 10.23 4.34 16.22
C LEU A 220 11.25 3.41 15.55
N PRO A 221 11.47 3.51 14.23
CA PRO A 221 12.49 2.73 13.56
C PRO A 221 13.89 3.24 13.94
N ILE A 222 14.72 2.37 14.47
CA ILE A 222 16.14 2.67 14.73
C ILE A 222 16.93 2.26 13.50
N THR A 223 17.34 3.24 12.72
CA THR A 223 18.04 3.06 11.44
C THR A 223 18.87 4.31 11.13
N VAL A 224 19.86 4.16 10.27
CA VAL A 224 20.63 5.31 9.74
C VAL A 224 19.68 6.31 9.03
N LEU A 225 18.63 5.82 8.40
CA LEU A 225 17.62 6.66 7.76
C LEU A 225 16.93 7.60 8.76
N LEU A 226 16.77 7.21 10.03
CA LEU A 226 16.19 8.09 11.06
C LEU A 226 16.99 9.39 11.20
N LEU A 227 18.32 9.30 11.23
CA LEU A 227 19.18 10.49 11.31
C LEU A 227 19.03 11.37 10.07
N LEU A 228 18.94 10.74 8.91
CA LEU A 228 18.67 11.47 7.66
C LEU A 228 17.30 12.16 7.69
N VAL A 229 16.27 11.51 8.23
CA VAL A 229 14.92 12.09 8.36
C VAL A 229 14.92 13.29 9.30
N LEU A 230 15.68 13.27 10.40
CA LEU A 230 15.79 14.41 11.31
C LEU A 230 16.39 15.65 10.63
N ILE A 231 17.38 15.45 9.75
CA ILE A 231 18.02 16.52 8.98
C ILE A 231 17.17 16.88 7.74
N GLN A 232 16.69 15.87 7.03
CA GLN A 232 15.92 16.01 5.80
C GLN A 232 14.66 15.13 5.85
N PRO A 233 13.52 15.66 6.27
CA PRO A 233 12.31 14.86 6.51
C PRO A 233 11.80 14.15 5.26
N TRP A 234 12.07 14.62 4.05
CA TRP A 234 11.71 13.92 2.82
C TRP A 234 12.44 12.58 2.65
N ALA A 235 13.56 12.37 3.36
CA ALA A 235 14.24 11.07 3.40
C ALA A 235 13.36 9.96 3.98
N PHE A 236 12.26 10.29 4.65
CA PHE A 236 11.22 9.35 5.05
C PHE A 236 10.65 8.56 3.86
N TYR A 237 10.59 9.17 2.69
CA TYR A 237 10.10 8.53 1.46
C TYR A 237 11.21 7.82 0.68
N LEU A 238 12.45 7.85 1.16
CA LEU A 238 13.56 7.20 0.47
C LEU A 238 13.37 5.67 0.51
N ALA A 239 13.61 5.05 -0.64
CA ALA A 239 13.65 3.61 -0.79
C ALA A 239 14.88 3.18 -1.57
N LEU A 240 15.56 2.14 -1.12
CA LEU A 240 16.63 1.52 -1.89
C LEU A 240 16.05 0.74 -3.08
N PRO A 241 16.84 0.47 -4.16
CA PRO A 241 16.35 -0.13 -5.39
C PRO A 241 16.16 -1.65 -5.29
N ALA A 242 15.39 -2.10 -4.30
CA ALA A 242 15.05 -3.50 -4.20
C ALA A 242 14.08 -3.90 -5.31
N LYS A 243 14.33 -5.06 -5.94
CA LYS A 243 13.41 -5.68 -6.88
C LYS A 243 12.26 -6.29 -6.10
N LEU A 244 11.08 -5.74 -6.25
CA LEU A 244 9.88 -6.25 -5.59
C LEU A 244 9.29 -7.42 -6.38
N VAL A 245 8.99 -8.52 -5.71
CA VAL A 245 8.27 -9.64 -6.32
C VAL A 245 7.00 -9.89 -5.52
N PHE A 246 5.87 -9.89 -6.22
CA PHE A 246 4.56 -10.18 -5.65
C PHE A 246 4.14 -11.57 -6.12
N VAL A 247 4.05 -12.51 -5.19
CA VAL A 247 3.76 -13.92 -5.48
C VAL A 247 2.36 -14.25 -5.00
N MET A 248 1.48 -14.68 -5.90
CA MET A 248 0.13 -15.14 -5.54
C MET A 248 0.24 -16.43 -4.72
N GLY A 249 -0.43 -16.47 -3.58
CA GLY A 249 -0.52 -17.66 -2.75
C GLY A 249 -1.73 -18.51 -3.06
N THR A 250 -1.82 -19.65 -2.38
CA THR A 250 -2.96 -20.56 -2.50
C THR A 250 -4.18 -19.97 -1.80
N ARG A 251 -5.30 -19.94 -2.51
CA ARG A 251 -6.60 -19.50 -1.97
C ARG A 251 -6.95 -20.26 -0.68
N ILE A 252 -7.37 -19.52 0.33
CA ILE A 252 -7.78 -20.05 1.62
C ILE A 252 -9.29 -19.89 1.75
N ARG A 253 -9.97 -20.98 2.06
CA ARG A 253 -11.39 -21.03 2.44
C ARG A 253 -11.48 -21.24 3.94
N PRO A 254 -11.76 -20.22 4.75
CA PRO A 254 -11.85 -20.39 6.19
C PRO A 254 -12.96 -21.37 6.60
N SER A 255 -14.01 -21.53 5.79
CA SER A 255 -15.06 -22.56 6.01
C SER A 255 -14.53 -23.99 5.97
N ASP A 256 -13.43 -24.27 5.27
CA ASP A 256 -12.83 -25.61 5.22
C ASP A 256 -12.01 -25.93 6.49
N LEU A 257 -11.75 -24.93 7.34
CA LEU A 257 -10.97 -25.04 8.56
C LEU A 257 -11.82 -25.21 9.81
N THR A 258 -13.14 -25.16 9.69
CA THR A 258 -14.08 -25.27 10.83
C THR A 258 -15.39 -25.91 10.40
N THR A 259 -16.02 -26.63 11.32
CA THR A 259 -17.38 -27.17 11.16
C THR A 259 -18.44 -26.29 11.82
N LYS A 260 -18.02 -25.29 12.61
CA LYS A 260 -18.92 -24.37 13.30
C LYS A 260 -19.52 -23.36 12.33
N LYS A 261 -20.77 -22.97 12.55
CA LYS A 261 -21.37 -21.82 11.85
C LYS A 261 -20.74 -20.51 12.33
N PRO A 262 -20.76 -19.43 11.53
CA PRO A 262 -20.15 -18.14 11.91
C PRO A 262 -20.60 -17.62 13.28
N GLU A 263 -21.89 -17.82 13.64
CA GLU A 263 -22.49 -17.34 14.89
C GLU A 263 -22.05 -18.14 16.13
N GLU A 264 -21.51 -19.34 15.93
CA GLU A 264 -21.08 -20.26 16.99
C GLU A 264 -19.63 -20.04 17.43
N HIS A 265 -18.89 -19.19 16.70
CA HIS A 265 -17.47 -18.97 16.98
C HIS A 265 -17.25 -17.99 18.13
N THR A 266 -16.42 -18.40 19.08
CA THR A 266 -15.89 -17.54 20.14
C THR A 266 -14.71 -16.71 19.63
N ARG A 267 -14.21 -15.80 20.47
CA ARG A 267 -12.96 -15.05 20.16
C ARG A 267 -11.76 -15.98 20.06
N GLU A 268 -11.72 -17.00 20.88
CA GLU A 268 -10.68 -18.02 20.92
C GLU A 268 -10.70 -18.87 19.64
N ASP A 269 -11.87 -19.25 19.14
CA ASP A 269 -12.02 -19.95 17.88
C ASP A 269 -11.46 -19.13 16.72
N TYR A 270 -11.85 -17.85 16.62
CA TYR A 270 -11.30 -16.96 15.59
C TYR A 270 -9.78 -16.74 15.72
N ALA A 271 -9.25 -16.72 16.95
CA ALA A 271 -7.81 -16.61 17.17
C ALA A 271 -7.08 -17.88 16.71
N ALA A 272 -7.63 -19.06 16.99
CA ALA A 272 -7.09 -20.35 16.55
C ALA A 272 -7.10 -20.48 15.03
N LEU A 273 -8.21 -20.14 14.37
CA LEU A 273 -8.31 -20.14 12.90
C LEU A 273 -7.33 -19.14 12.26
N SER A 274 -7.22 -17.96 12.85
CA SER A 274 -6.27 -16.93 12.38
C SER A 274 -4.83 -17.42 12.49
N GLU A 275 -4.49 -18.16 13.54
CA GLU A 275 -3.15 -18.74 13.71
C GLU A 275 -2.88 -19.87 12.70
N GLN A 276 -3.84 -20.74 12.42
CA GLN A 276 -3.72 -21.76 11.38
C GLN A 276 -3.48 -21.12 10.00
N ILE A 277 -4.24 -20.07 9.68
CA ILE A 277 -4.05 -19.32 8.43
C ILE A 277 -2.66 -18.68 8.39
N ARG A 278 -2.21 -18.07 9.50
CA ARG A 278 -0.87 -17.48 9.60
C ARG A 278 0.23 -18.50 9.32
N GLN A 279 0.13 -19.70 9.91
CA GLN A 279 1.10 -20.77 9.68
C GLN A 279 1.14 -21.23 8.23
N LYS A 280 -0.02 -21.37 7.60
CA LYS A 280 -0.11 -21.70 6.17
C LYS A 280 0.52 -20.61 5.30
N MET A 281 0.17 -19.35 5.57
CA MET A 281 0.75 -18.20 4.86
C MET A 281 2.27 -18.11 5.08
N GLN A 282 2.78 -18.41 6.29
CA GLN A 282 4.21 -18.41 6.56
C GLN A 282 4.95 -19.47 5.73
N ALA A 283 4.43 -20.69 5.67
CA ALA A 283 5.06 -21.75 4.88
C ALA A 283 5.14 -21.39 3.38
N GLU A 284 4.09 -20.80 2.83
CA GLU A 284 4.10 -20.33 1.44
C GLU A 284 5.03 -19.13 1.24
N MET A 285 5.11 -18.21 2.22
CA MET A 285 6.07 -17.11 2.22
C MET A 285 7.50 -17.62 2.19
N ASP A 286 7.84 -18.61 3.02
CA ASP A 286 9.18 -19.19 3.09
C ASP A 286 9.58 -19.81 1.74
N ALA A 287 8.64 -20.49 1.09
CA ALA A 287 8.84 -21.03 -0.26
C ALA A 287 9.04 -19.90 -1.30
N ALA A 288 8.24 -18.85 -1.26
CA ALA A 288 8.35 -17.70 -2.15
C ALA A 288 9.69 -16.96 -1.95
N VAL A 289 10.16 -16.82 -0.69
CA VAL A 289 11.48 -16.24 -0.37
C VAL A 289 12.61 -17.11 -0.92
N ALA A 290 12.52 -18.44 -0.76
CA ALA A 290 13.51 -19.36 -1.31
C ALA A 290 13.64 -19.23 -2.85
N ALA A 291 12.51 -19.03 -3.54
CA ALA A 291 12.48 -18.90 -5.00
C ALA A 291 12.91 -17.50 -5.49
N HIS A 292 12.54 -16.43 -4.80
CA HIS A 292 12.63 -15.06 -5.34
C HIS A 292 13.45 -14.08 -4.46
N GLY A 293 13.78 -14.43 -3.22
CA GLY A 293 14.40 -13.52 -2.24
C GLY A 293 15.94 -13.46 -2.27
N GLN A 294 16.62 -14.25 -3.11
CA GLN A 294 18.06 -14.48 -3.04
C GLN A 294 18.94 -13.26 -3.40
N GLN A 295 18.45 -12.40 -4.28
CA GLN A 295 19.20 -11.24 -4.77
C GLN A 295 18.28 -10.00 -4.78
N PRO A 296 18.05 -9.36 -3.64
CA PRO A 296 17.05 -8.31 -3.53
C PRO A 296 17.32 -7.10 -4.44
N TYR A 297 18.57 -6.78 -4.72
CA TYR A 297 18.87 -5.58 -5.50
C TYR A 297 19.09 -5.85 -6.99
N ARG A 298 19.55 -7.04 -7.40
CA ARG A 298 19.85 -7.38 -8.80
C ARG A 298 20.53 -6.24 -9.56
N TRP A 299 21.70 -5.81 -9.09
CA TRP A 299 22.39 -4.60 -9.57
C TRP A 299 22.61 -4.56 -11.09
N GLY A 300 22.89 -5.71 -11.71
CA GLY A 300 23.04 -5.80 -13.17
C GLY A 300 21.76 -5.42 -13.92
N GLU A 301 20.60 -5.93 -13.47
CA GLU A 301 19.31 -5.58 -14.02
C GLU A 301 19.00 -4.08 -13.81
N LEU A 302 19.29 -3.54 -12.62
CA LEU A 302 19.12 -2.12 -12.34
C LEU A 302 19.90 -1.24 -13.33
N TRP A 303 21.19 -1.51 -13.52
CA TRP A 303 22.02 -0.76 -14.44
C TRP A 303 21.53 -0.87 -15.89
N GLN A 304 21.09 -2.06 -16.31
CA GLN A 304 20.50 -2.25 -17.63
C GLN A 304 19.24 -1.39 -17.78
N ARG A 305 18.31 -1.44 -16.83
CA ARG A 305 17.08 -0.63 -16.85
C ARG A 305 17.37 0.89 -16.86
N MET A 306 18.36 1.34 -16.11
CA MET A 306 18.79 2.74 -16.14
C MET A 306 19.31 3.16 -17.52
N LYS A 307 20.14 2.32 -18.17
CA LYS A 307 20.64 2.56 -19.54
C LYS A 307 19.51 2.62 -20.56
N GLU A 308 18.60 1.66 -20.53
CA GLU A 308 17.43 1.62 -21.41
C GLU A 308 16.52 2.84 -21.27
N ASN A 309 16.44 3.39 -20.07
CA ASN A 309 15.58 4.52 -19.74
C ASN A 309 16.35 5.84 -19.56
N ARG A 310 17.59 5.96 -20.07
CA ARG A 310 18.47 7.12 -19.86
C ARG A 310 17.85 8.47 -20.21
N ARG A 311 16.90 8.50 -21.16
CA ARG A 311 16.17 9.72 -21.56
C ARG A 311 15.32 10.33 -20.43
N TYR A 312 14.96 9.53 -19.42
CA TYR A 312 14.20 9.94 -18.24
C TYR A 312 15.10 10.31 -17.05
N PHE A 313 16.43 10.35 -17.23
CA PHE A 313 17.33 10.82 -16.18
C PHE A 313 17.03 12.29 -15.83
N PRO A 314 16.96 12.66 -14.53
CA PRO A 314 17.23 11.84 -13.33
C PRO A 314 15.97 11.26 -12.64
N PHE A 315 14.81 11.28 -13.26
CA PHE A 315 13.50 11.05 -12.61
C PHE A 315 13.31 9.67 -12.00
N PHE A 316 14.03 8.67 -12.45
CA PHE A 316 13.99 7.35 -11.80
C PHE A 316 14.85 7.27 -10.53
N LEU A 317 15.66 8.28 -10.21
CA LEU A 317 16.46 8.34 -9.00
C LEU A 317 15.72 9.06 -7.86
N PRO A 318 15.81 8.57 -6.60
CA PRO A 318 15.03 9.11 -5.48
C PRO A 318 15.18 10.62 -5.24
N PHE A 319 16.35 11.19 -5.50
CA PHE A 319 16.56 12.62 -5.30
C PHE A 319 15.73 13.50 -6.26
N ALA A 320 15.25 12.96 -7.37
CA ALA A 320 14.39 13.70 -8.30
C ALA A 320 12.89 13.57 -7.97
N TRP A 321 12.51 12.61 -7.11
CA TRP A 321 11.11 12.37 -6.78
C TRP A 321 10.40 13.56 -6.13
N PRO A 322 11.02 14.33 -5.21
CA PRO A 322 10.38 15.53 -4.67
C PRO A 322 9.87 16.49 -5.75
N ALA A 323 10.72 16.79 -6.75
CA ALA A 323 10.35 17.68 -7.85
C ALA A 323 9.24 17.09 -8.72
N MET A 324 9.31 15.79 -9.00
CA MET A 324 8.36 15.09 -9.84
C MET A 324 6.96 15.04 -9.20
N PHE A 325 6.86 14.65 -7.91
CA PHE A 325 5.59 14.62 -7.20
C PHE A 325 5.00 16.01 -6.96
N THR A 326 5.84 17.01 -6.69
CA THR A 326 5.37 18.40 -6.53
C THR A 326 4.84 18.97 -7.85
N GLU A 327 5.51 18.69 -8.98
CA GLU A 327 5.02 19.12 -10.30
C GLU A 327 3.71 18.40 -10.66
N PHE A 328 3.61 17.12 -10.35
CA PHE A 328 2.37 16.36 -10.52
C PHE A 328 1.22 17.00 -9.75
N GLU A 329 1.42 17.29 -8.45
CA GLU A 329 0.42 17.96 -7.60
C GLU A 329 0.04 19.34 -8.17
N ARG A 330 1.02 20.12 -8.64
CA ARG A 330 0.79 21.41 -9.26
C ARG A 330 -0.10 21.30 -10.51
N LEU A 331 0.20 20.35 -11.38
CA LEU A 331 -0.57 20.15 -12.61
C LEU A 331 -1.98 19.63 -12.30
N TYR A 332 -2.10 18.70 -11.36
CA TYR A 332 -3.39 18.10 -11.03
C TYR A 332 -4.32 19.06 -10.28
N VAL A 333 -3.81 19.76 -9.26
CA VAL A 333 -4.64 20.58 -8.36
C VAL A 333 -4.66 22.03 -8.78
N LYS A 334 -3.49 22.67 -9.00
CA LYS A 334 -3.39 24.11 -9.23
C LYS A 334 -3.82 24.52 -10.63
N GLU A 335 -3.51 23.69 -11.64
CA GLU A 335 -3.88 23.98 -13.03
C GLU A 335 -5.23 23.35 -13.42
N GLY A 336 -5.88 22.59 -12.51
CA GLY A 336 -7.12 21.89 -12.79
C GLY A 336 -7.01 20.84 -13.89
N ARG A 337 -5.81 20.48 -14.27
CA ARG A 337 -5.56 19.51 -15.34
C ARG A 337 -5.80 18.10 -14.87
N ARG A 338 -6.38 17.30 -15.74
CA ARG A 338 -6.58 15.87 -15.57
C ARG A 338 -6.09 15.17 -16.85
N ASN A 339 -5.69 13.90 -16.74
CA ASN A 339 -5.21 13.12 -17.88
C ASN A 339 -4.08 13.80 -18.66
N PHE A 340 -3.16 14.47 -17.94
CA PHE A 340 -1.99 15.12 -18.55
C PHE A 340 -0.80 14.17 -18.66
N ARG A 341 0.15 14.53 -19.51
CA ARG A 341 1.47 13.86 -19.62
C ARG A 341 2.58 14.81 -19.21
N MET A 342 3.37 14.39 -18.21
CA MET A 342 4.59 15.06 -17.81
C MET A 342 5.69 14.73 -18.83
N GLN A 343 6.34 15.76 -19.36
CA GLN A 343 7.38 15.59 -20.38
C GLN A 343 8.73 15.34 -19.69
N LEU A 344 8.90 14.15 -19.11
CA LEU A 344 10.08 13.79 -18.33
C LEU A 344 11.33 13.55 -19.19
N ASP A 345 11.15 13.25 -20.47
CA ASP A 345 12.22 12.96 -21.43
C ASP A 345 12.83 14.22 -22.09
N ARG A 346 12.29 15.40 -21.81
CA ARG A 346 12.84 16.66 -22.37
C ARG A 346 14.11 17.08 -21.65
N PRO A 347 15.17 17.50 -22.37
CA PRO A 347 16.38 18.07 -21.78
C PRO A 347 16.04 19.20 -20.79
N GLY A 348 16.64 19.17 -19.61
CA GLY A 348 16.40 20.16 -18.56
C GLY A 348 15.02 20.10 -17.89
N ALA A 349 14.23 19.04 -18.10
CA ALA A 349 12.89 18.90 -17.49
C ALA A 349 12.94 19.02 -15.96
N TRP A 350 13.93 18.40 -15.31
CA TRP A 350 14.11 18.48 -13.87
C TRP A 350 14.35 19.92 -13.38
N LEU A 351 15.23 20.67 -14.03
CA LEU A 351 15.50 22.06 -13.68
C LEU A 351 14.25 22.95 -13.89
N ARG A 352 13.49 22.71 -14.97
CA ARG A 352 12.22 23.42 -15.19
C ARG A 352 11.20 23.10 -14.09
N MET A 353 11.14 21.88 -13.60
CA MET A 353 10.25 21.50 -12.47
C MET A 353 10.67 22.21 -11.19
N LEU A 354 11.97 22.28 -10.89
CA LEU A 354 12.49 23.03 -9.74
C LEU A 354 12.15 24.51 -9.85
N TRP A 355 12.33 25.10 -11.03
CA TRP A 355 11.99 26.50 -11.29
C TRP A 355 10.49 26.79 -11.09
N ARG A 356 9.63 25.91 -11.58
CA ARG A 356 8.17 26.05 -11.43
C ARG A 356 7.69 25.77 -10.01
N ASN A 357 8.45 25.02 -9.23
CA ASN A 357 8.13 24.59 -7.88
C ASN A 357 9.31 24.89 -6.94
N PRO A 358 9.65 26.17 -6.70
CA PRO A 358 10.84 26.53 -5.92
C PRO A 358 10.83 25.97 -4.49
N ILE A 359 9.64 25.70 -3.93
CA ILE A 359 9.49 25.03 -2.64
C ILE A 359 10.19 23.66 -2.59
N THR A 360 10.38 23.02 -3.73
CA THR A 360 11.10 21.73 -3.83
C THR A 360 12.57 21.87 -3.46
N LEU A 361 13.18 23.05 -3.63
CA LEU A 361 14.57 23.30 -3.24
C LEU A 361 14.76 23.12 -1.73
N ALA A 362 13.73 23.41 -0.94
CA ALA A 362 13.77 23.19 0.51
C ALA A 362 14.04 21.72 0.87
N TYR A 363 13.61 20.78 0.04
CA TYR A 363 13.86 19.35 0.29
C TYR A 363 15.35 18.97 0.20
N PHE A 364 16.17 19.80 -0.46
CA PHE A 364 17.60 19.53 -0.62
C PHE A 364 18.49 20.27 0.37
N ILE A 365 17.91 21.15 1.19
CA ILE A 365 18.65 21.93 2.17
C ILE A 365 18.40 21.34 3.56
N PRO A 366 19.46 20.93 4.31
CA PRO A 366 19.33 20.41 5.66
C PRO A 366 18.46 21.31 6.53
N LEU A 367 17.58 20.71 7.33
CA LEU A 367 16.63 21.34 8.26
C LEU A 367 15.53 22.18 7.59
N ILE A 368 15.79 22.83 6.45
CA ILE A 368 14.80 23.67 5.74
C ILE A 368 13.69 22.80 5.15
N GLY A 369 13.96 21.53 4.84
CA GLY A 369 12.95 20.56 4.40
C GLY A 369 11.77 20.40 5.36
N TRP A 370 11.95 20.76 6.65
CA TRP A 370 10.86 20.78 7.64
C TRP A 370 9.85 21.92 7.40
N ILE A 371 10.24 23.00 6.71
CA ILE A 371 9.36 24.15 6.45
C ILE A 371 8.15 23.75 5.59
N PRO A 372 8.29 23.06 4.45
CA PRO A 372 7.14 22.57 3.68
C PRO A 372 6.22 21.66 4.51
N LEU A 373 6.80 20.83 5.38
CA LEU A 373 6.04 19.97 6.28
C LEU A 373 5.28 20.78 7.33
N ALA A 374 5.93 21.77 7.95
CA ALA A 374 5.28 22.66 8.94
C ALA A 374 4.13 23.44 8.29
N ILE A 375 4.30 23.95 7.08
CA ILE A 375 3.27 24.75 6.39
C ILE A 375 2.11 23.87 5.91
N LYS A 376 2.39 22.69 5.33
CA LYS A 376 1.39 21.82 4.72
C LYS A 376 0.98 20.64 5.61
N GLY A 377 1.92 20.11 6.40
CA GLY A 377 1.80 18.83 7.06
C GLY A 377 1.04 18.84 8.38
N TYR A 378 1.08 19.96 9.11
CA TYR A 378 0.42 20.08 10.42
C TYR A 378 -1.01 20.61 10.37
N ARG A 379 -1.45 21.11 9.24
CA ARG A 379 -2.87 21.31 8.99
C ARG A 379 -3.45 19.93 8.66
N GLY A 380 -3.70 19.17 9.72
CA GLY A 380 -4.33 17.87 9.61
C GLY A 380 -5.56 18.01 8.72
N ASN A 381 -5.60 17.25 7.64
CA ASN A 381 -6.84 16.98 6.98
C ASN A 381 -7.74 16.33 8.03
N LYS A 382 -8.60 17.10 8.67
CA LYS A 382 -9.74 16.58 9.42
C LYS A 382 -10.66 15.95 8.37
N LEU A 383 -10.28 14.76 7.92
CA LEU A 383 -11.07 13.91 7.05
C LEU A 383 -12.31 13.48 7.85
N GLY A 384 -13.40 14.11 7.56
CA GLY A 384 -14.69 13.97 8.21
C GLY A 384 -15.49 15.26 8.22
N GLN A 385 -14.89 16.40 7.87
CA GLN A 385 -15.64 17.61 7.57
C GLN A 385 -15.73 17.74 6.04
N LYS A 386 -16.95 17.59 5.51
CA LYS A 386 -17.27 17.96 4.12
C LYS A 386 -16.75 19.37 3.85
N PRO A 387 -16.23 19.64 2.63
CA PRO A 387 -15.91 21.00 2.22
C PRO A 387 -17.12 21.90 2.27
#